data_811bd5ad1219b20bfafec3de6fe612dc
#
_entry.id   811bd5ad1219b20bfafec3de6fe612dc
#
_cell.length_a   1.000
_cell.length_b   1.000
_cell.length_c   1.000
_cell.angle_alpha   90.00
_cell.angle_beta   90.00
_cell.angle_gamma   90.00
#
_symmetry.space_group_name_H-M   'P 1'
#
loop_
_entity.id
_entity.type
_entity.pdbx_description
1 polymer ?
#
loop_
_entity_poly.entity_id
_entity_poly.type
_entity_poly.pdbx_seq_one_letter_code
_entity_poly.pdbx_strand_id
1 'polypeptide(L)'
;MKYYNVAVIGATGMVGQRFVSLLENHPWFEVTVLAASPRSAGKTYEAAVGTRWAMTTPMPEKTKNIIVMDAVADAEKIAGMVDFAFCAVDMPKA
;
A
#
# COMPACT_ATOMS: atom_id res chain seq x y z
N MET A 1 11.24 -20.29 -4.55
CA MET A 1 11.76 -19.01 -4.08
C MET A 1 10.81 -18.41 -3.06
N LYS A 2 11.36 -17.88 -1.97
CA LYS A 2 10.54 -17.38 -0.88
C LYS A 2 10.32 -15.87 -1.01
N TYR A 3 9.07 -15.46 -0.99
CA TYR A 3 8.72 -14.05 -0.99
C TYR A 3 8.41 -13.59 0.43
N TYR A 4 8.72 -12.34 0.71
CA TYR A 4 8.28 -11.69 1.93
C TYR A 4 7.03 -10.87 1.64
N ASN A 5 6.04 -11.02 2.48
CA ASN A 5 4.82 -10.20 2.36
C ASN A 5 5.09 -8.83 2.94
N VAL A 6 4.72 -7.80 2.22
CA VAL A 6 4.94 -6.43 2.69
C VAL A 6 3.65 -5.62 2.63
N ALA A 7 3.56 -4.66 3.55
CA ALA A 7 2.49 -3.69 3.57
C ALA A 7 3.05 -2.34 3.16
N VAL A 8 2.26 -1.55 2.45
CA VAL A 8 2.59 -0.16 2.15
C VAL A 8 1.61 0.70 2.94
N ILE A 9 2.13 1.44 3.91
CA ILE A 9 1.35 2.34 4.75
C ILE A 9 1.37 3.72 4.10
N GLY A 10 0.19 4.31 3.92
CA GLY A 10 0.06 5.55 3.17
C GLY A 10 0.05 5.31 1.67
N ALA A 11 -0.52 4.18 1.27
CA ALA A 11 -0.44 3.69 -0.11
C ALA A 11 -1.14 4.59 -1.13
N THR A 12 -2.08 5.42 -0.71
CA THR A 12 -2.82 6.29 -1.63
C THR A 12 -2.10 7.59 -1.95
N GLY A 13 -1.09 7.95 -1.15
CA GLY A 13 -0.29 9.14 -1.40
C GLY A 13 0.75 8.91 -2.48
N MET A 14 1.39 9.99 -2.93
CA MET A 14 2.35 9.91 -4.03
C MET A 14 3.53 8.99 -3.72
N VAL A 15 4.10 9.09 -2.51
CA VAL A 15 5.22 8.24 -2.12
C VAL A 15 4.79 6.77 -2.02
N GLY A 16 3.59 6.53 -1.47
CA GLY A 16 3.03 5.19 -1.37
C GLY A 16 2.79 4.57 -2.74
N GLN A 17 2.27 5.35 -3.68
CA GLN A 17 2.08 4.90 -5.05
C GLN A 17 3.41 4.49 -5.68
N ARG A 18 4.46 5.24 -5.40
CA ARG A 18 5.80 4.93 -5.90
C ARG A 18 6.29 3.59 -5.35
N PHE A 19 6.08 3.34 -4.06
CA PHE A 19 6.43 2.05 -3.47
C PHE A 19 5.67 0.91 -4.15
N VAL A 20 4.38 1.09 -4.35
CA VAL A 20 3.55 0.08 -5.00
C VAL A 20 4.10 -0.22 -6.40
N SER A 21 4.43 0.81 -7.16
CA SER A 21 4.97 0.66 -8.50
C SER A 21 6.33 -0.02 -8.50
N LEU A 22 7.22 0.38 -7.59
CA LEU A 22 8.58 -0.17 -7.52
C LEU A 22 8.60 -1.62 -7.05
N LEU A 23 7.62 -2.01 -6.25
CA LEU A 23 7.57 -3.36 -5.70
C LEU A 23 6.83 -4.34 -6.63
N GLU A 24 6.27 -3.84 -7.72
CA GLU A 24 5.63 -4.72 -8.70
C GLU A 24 6.69 -5.67 -9.28
N ASN A 25 6.38 -6.97 -9.23
CA ASN A 25 7.28 -8.00 -9.74
C ASN A 25 8.65 -8.03 -9.06
N HIS A 26 8.73 -7.50 -7.84
CA HIS A 26 9.98 -7.55 -7.10
C HIS A 26 10.33 -9.00 -6.76
N PRO A 27 11.62 -9.41 -6.91
CA PRO A 27 11.98 -10.81 -6.72
C PRO A 27 11.87 -11.30 -5.29
N TRP A 28 11.88 -10.41 -4.30
CA TRP A 28 11.86 -10.80 -2.88
C TRP A 28 10.63 -10.33 -2.12
N PHE A 29 9.96 -9.29 -2.58
CA PHE A 29 8.85 -8.70 -1.85
C PHE A 29 7.58 -8.74 -2.67
N GLU A 30 6.48 -9.07 -2.00
CA GLU A 30 5.17 -9.03 -2.62
C GLU A 30 4.27 -8.15 -1.78
N VAL A 31 3.66 -7.15 -2.40
CA VAL A 31 2.73 -6.27 -1.70
C VAL A 31 1.41 -7.02 -1.52
N THR A 32 1.09 -7.32 -0.27
CA THR A 32 -0.14 -8.04 0.06
C THR A 32 -1.12 -7.19 0.87
N VAL A 33 -0.64 -6.10 1.47
CA VAL A 33 -1.46 -5.21 2.28
C VAL A 33 -1.19 -3.78 1.86
N LEU A 34 -2.26 -3.02 1.70
CA LEU A 34 -2.20 -1.59 1.44
C LEU A 34 -3.01 -0.92 2.54
N ALA A 35 -2.46 0.11 3.15
CA ALA A 35 -3.14 0.81 4.24
C ALA A 35 -3.06 2.31 4.02
N ALA A 36 -4.08 3.01 4.48
CA ALA A 36 -4.17 4.44 4.33
C ALA A 36 -5.07 5.02 5.43
N SER A 37 -5.49 6.27 5.26
CA SER A 37 -6.37 6.91 6.24
C SER A 37 -7.73 6.23 6.27
N PRO A 38 -8.52 6.44 7.35
CA PRO A 38 -9.87 5.90 7.43
C PRO A 38 -10.75 6.27 6.24
N ARG A 39 -10.48 7.39 5.60
CA ARG A 39 -11.23 7.84 4.44
C ARG A 39 -11.12 6.86 3.27
N SER A 40 -9.96 6.24 3.13
CA SER A 40 -9.70 5.28 2.04
C SER A 40 -9.97 3.84 2.44
N ALA A 41 -10.02 3.55 3.74
CA ALA A 41 -10.17 2.20 4.23
C ALA A 41 -11.50 1.58 3.77
N GLY A 42 -11.45 0.30 3.45
CA GLY A 42 -12.64 -0.43 3.01
C GLY A 42 -12.89 -0.38 1.51
N LYS A 43 -12.12 0.42 0.78
CA LYS A 43 -12.24 0.51 -0.68
C LYS A 43 -11.12 -0.30 -1.31
N THR A 44 -11.34 -0.73 -2.57
CA THR A 44 -10.24 -1.31 -3.32
C THR A 44 -9.20 -0.22 -3.57
N TYR A 45 -7.97 -0.63 -3.77
CA TYR A 45 -6.89 0.33 -4.02
C TYR A 45 -7.22 1.21 -5.25
N GLU A 46 -7.72 0.57 -6.30
CA GLU A 46 -8.11 1.30 -7.51
C GLU A 46 -9.17 2.36 -7.21
N ALA A 47 -10.17 2.01 -6.41
CA ALA A 47 -11.23 2.96 -6.04
C ALA A 47 -10.70 4.06 -5.11
N ALA A 48 -9.83 3.70 -4.18
CA ALA A 48 -9.29 4.64 -3.21
C ALA A 48 -8.39 5.68 -3.87
N VAL A 49 -7.58 5.26 -4.83
CA VAL A 49 -6.69 6.17 -5.56
C VAL A 49 -7.46 6.93 -6.65
N GLY A 50 -8.35 6.23 -7.35
CA GLY A 50 -9.13 6.82 -8.42
C GLY A 50 -8.26 7.45 -9.48
N THR A 51 -8.54 8.72 -9.81
CA THR A 51 -7.79 9.44 -10.83
C THR A 51 -6.48 10.05 -10.31
N ARG A 52 -6.18 9.83 -9.03
CA ARG A 52 -4.96 10.41 -8.43
C ARG A 52 -3.70 9.58 -8.68
N TRP A 53 -3.80 8.49 -9.44
CA TRP A 53 -2.63 7.70 -9.78
C TRP A 53 -1.67 8.58 -10.58
N ALA A 54 -0.51 8.87 -9.99
CA ALA A 54 0.43 9.85 -10.53
C ALA A 54 1.67 9.24 -11.16
N MET A 55 1.76 7.90 -11.15
CA MET A 55 2.93 7.24 -11.69
C MET A 55 2.88 7.14 -13.20
N THR A 56 4.04 7.04 -13.82
CA THR A 56 4.14 6.93 -15.28
C THR A 56 3.74 5.55 -15.78
N THR A 57 3.83 4.54 -14.91
CA THR A 57 3.41 3.18 -15.25
C THR A 57 1.98 2.94 -14.78
N PRO A 58 1.26 2.01 -15.40
CA PRO A 58 -0.09 1.67 -14.93
C PRO A 58 -0.07 1.09 -13.52
N MET A 59 -1.20 1.24 -12.83
CA MET A 59 -1.35 0.61 -11.52
C MET A 59 -1.21 -0.91 -11.66
N PRO A 60 -0.40 -1.56 -10.80
CA PRO A 60 -0.23 -3.01 -10.88
C PRO A 60 -1.55 -3.76 -10.70
N GLU A 61 -1.79 -4.74 -11.56
CA GLU A 61 -3.02 -5.51 -11.51
C GLU A 61 -3.24 -6.19 -10.16
N LYS A 62 -2.17 -6.68 -9.56
CA LYS A 62 -2.26 -7.38 -8.28
C LYS A 62 -2.76 -6.48 -7.16
N THR A 63 -2.48 -5.20 -7.22
CA THR A 63 -2.84 -4.27 -6.16
C THR A 63 -4.20 -3.61 -6.36
N LYS A 64 -4.72 -3.60 -7.58
CA LYS A 64 -5.99 -2.94 -7.88
C LYS A 64 -7.13 -3.41 -7.00
N ASN A 65 -7.18 -4.70 -6.73
CA ASN A 65 -8.29 -5.32 -6.02
C ASN A 65 -8.02 -5.52 -4.53
N ILE A 66 -6.88 -5.08 -4.03
CA ILE A 66 -6.59 -5.16 -2.60
C ILE A 66 -7.43 -4.14 -1.86
N ILE A 67 -8.15 -4.60 -0.84
CA ILE A 67 -8.94 -3.70 -0.01
C ILE A 67 -7.99 -2.91 0.89
N VAL A 68 -8.09 -1.59 0.84
CA VAL A 68 -7.25 -0.72 1.66
C VAL A 68 -7.67 -0.83 3.11
N MET A 69 -6.69 -1.00 4.00
CA MET A 69 -6.93 -1.09 5.44
C MET A 69 -6.67 0.25 6.12
N ASP A 70 -7.23 0.41 7.31
CA ASP A 70 -7.00 1.61 8.11
C ASP A 70 -5.63 1.51 8.76
N ALA A 71 -4.73 2.44 8.45
CA ALA A 71 -3.37 2.38 8.93
C ALA A 71 -3.25 2.50 10.45
N VAL A 72 -4.22 3.10 11.11
CA VAL A 72 -4.23 3.27 12.57
C VAL A 72 -5.04 2.15 13.23
N ALA A 73 -6.28 1.99 12.82
CA ALA A 73 -7.18 1.03 13.47
C ALA A 73 -6.75 -0.42 13.26
N ASP A 74 -6.16 -0.72 12.11
CA ASP A 74 -5.77 -2.08 11.76
C ASP A 74 -4.26 -2.33 11.90
N ALA A 75 -3.54 -1.43 12.58
CA ALA A 75 -2.07 -1.51 12.66
C ALA A 75 -1.58 -2.86 13.19
N GLU A 76 -2.16 -3.36 14.26
CA GLU A 76 -1.75 -4.66 14.84
C GLU A 76 -2.07 -5.81 13.91
N LYS A 77 -3.23 -5.74 13.26
CA LYS A 77 -3.64 -6.76 12.31
C LYS A 77 -2.69 -6.81 11.11
N ILE A 78 -2.33 -5.63 10.61
CA ILE A 78 -1.38 -5.51 9.51
C ILE A 78 -0.04 -6.11 9.90
N ALA A 79 0.45 -5.80 11.09
CA ALA A 79 1.74 -6.31 11.57
C ALA A 79 1.76 -7.84 11.62
N GLY A 80 0.62 -8.47 11.87
CA GLY A 80 0.51 -9.92 11.89
C GLY A 80 0.38 -10.56 10.52
N MET A 81 0.11 -9.77 9.49
CA MET A 81 -0.12 -10.26 8.13
C MET A 81 1.09 -10.18 7.22
N VAL A 82 2.08 -9.38 7.59
CA VAL A 82 3.22 -9.11 6.71
C VAL A 82 4.53 -9.28 7.45
N ASP A 83 5.59 -9.47 6.68
CA ASP A 83 6.95 -9.58 7.22
C ASP A 83 7.58 -8.21 7.41
N PHE A 84 7.26 -7.27 6.52
CA PHE A 84 7.79 -5.91 6.55
C PHE A 84 6.69 -4.92 6.19
N ALA A 85 6.82 -3.70 6.70
CA ALA A 85 5.93 -2.61 6.33
C ALA A 85 6.77 -1.41 5.89
N PHE A 86 6.41 -0.85 4.75
CA PHE A 86 7.03 0.39 4.26
C PHE A 86 6.08 1.53 4.57
N CYS A 87 6.57 2.50 5.34
CA CYS A 87 5.75 3.62 5.74
C CYS A 87 6.03 4.80 4.83
N ALA A 88 5.00 5.21 4.10
CA ALA A 88 5.09 6.31 3.14
C ALA A 88 4.19 7.48 3.54
N VAL A 89 3.88 7.58 4.83
CA VAL A 89 3.03 8.64 5.35
C VAL A 89 3.85 9.90 5.54
N ASP A 90 3.32 11.02 5.06
CA ASP A 90 3.91 12.32 5.35
C ASP A 90 3.70 12.64 6.82
N MET A 91 4.78 12.68 7.55
CA MET A 91 4.71 13.03 8.97
C MET A 91 4.91 14.53 9.12
N PRO A 92 3.98 15.21 9.78
CA PRO A 92 4.20 16.64 10.06
C PRO A 92 5.43 16.81 10.94
N LYS A 93 6.23 17.78 10.60
CA LYS A 93 7.39 18.06 11.41
C LYS A 93 6.98 18.59 12.77
N ALA A 94 7.59 18.05 13.77
CA ALA A 94 7.36 18.52 15.12
C ALA A 94 7.95 19.92 15.31
#